data_78e9c21562b2725b038a18b93f5a5913
#
_entry.id   78e9c21562b2725b038a18b93f5a5913
#
_cell.length_a   1.000
_cell.length_b   1.000
_cell.length_c   1.000
_cell.angle_alpha   90.00
_cell.angle_beta   90.00
_cell.angle_gamma   90.00
#
_symmetry.space_group_name_H-M   'P 1'
#
loop_
_entity.id
_entity.type
_entity.pdbx_description
1 polymer ?
#
loop_
_entity_poly.entity_id
_entity_poly.type
_entity_poly.pdbx_seq_one_letter_code
_entity_poly.pdbx_strand_id
1 'polypeptide(L)'
;MVVAAALVSCTQASSAGGPGGDVPAASAEPAADQARIAEDTENADRAEREAAAEEPTAAPTPGPELVRDAFATLQATLDDTCTPGAGDCAYFLGRITRELTELDEAMRADDKGPGHFEQPLADMKVLFDKLGDDRSEAHLEKHFTEIVGTRDGINTWMQDHPDDYR
;
A
#
# COMPACT_ATOMS: atom_id res chain seq x y z
N MET A 1 17.22 -33.65 13.83
CA MET A 1 16.81 -33.86 12.44
C MET A 1 17.31 -32.64 11.67
N VAL A 2 18.36 -32.82 10.87
CA VAL A 2 19.07 -31.75 10.14
C VAL A 2 18.49 -31.70 8.75
N VAL A 3 17.97 -30.57 8.29
CA VAL A 3 17.55 -30.36 6.90
C VAL A 3 18.43 -29.28 6.28
N ALA A 4 19.16 -29.70 5.26
CA ALA A 4 20.16 -28.92 4.55
C ALA A 4 19.53 -27.95 3.56
N ALA A 5 20.07 -26.74 3.49
CA ALA A 5 19.76 -25.71 2.51
C ALA A 5 20.46 -26.00 1.18
N ALA A 6 19.74 -25.94 0.06
CA ALA A 6 20.29 -25.97 -1.28
C ALA A 6 20.29 -24.56 -1.88
N LEU A 7 21.50 -24.03 -2.12
CA LEU A 7 21.76 -22.81 -2.87
C LEU A 7 21.85 -23.15 -4.36
N VAL A 8 21.01 -22.54 -5.18
CA VAL A 8 21.10 -22.59 -6.64
C VAL A 8 21.83 -21.35 -7.15
N SER A 9 23.07 -21.59 -7.63
CA SER A 9 23.93 -20.59 -8.31
C SER A 9 23.62 -20.60 -9.80
N CYS A 10 23.19 -19.48 -10.36
CA CYS A 10 23.15 -19.25 -11.82
C CYS A 10 24.49 -18.74 -12.31
N THR A 11 25.17 -19.58 -13.07
CA THR A 11 26.47 -19.30 -13.70
C THR A 11 26.24 -18.58 -15.05
N GLN A 12 26.85 -17.42 -15.22
CA GLN A 12 26.96 -16.72 -16.51
C GLN A 12 28.01 -17.42 -17.38
N ALA A 13 27.62 -17.77 -18.58
CA ALA A 13 28.54 -18.24 -19.63
C ALA A 13 29.00 -17.09 -20.47
N SER A 14 30.29 -16.71 -20.33
CA SER A 14 31.00 -15.87 -21.26
C SER A 14 31.53 -16.75 -22.42
N SER A 15 31.20 -16.43 -23.63
CA SER A 15 31.85 -16.99 -24.84
C SER A 15 32.78 -15.95 -25.46
N ALA A 16 34.08 -16.21 -25.31
CA ALA A 16 35.15 -15.53 -26.01
C ALA A 16 35.63 -16.42 -27.19
N GLY A 17 36.10 -15.80 -28.26
CA GLY A 17 36.94 -16.39 -29.31
C GLY A 17 36.40 -16.06 -30.69
N GLY A 18 37.08 -15.40 -31.40
CA GLY A 18 38.15 -14.82 -32.15
C GLY A 18 38.40 -15.61 -33.44
N PRO A 19 39.40 -15.29 -34.29
CA PRO A 19 39.40 -14.20 -35.24
C PRO A 19 39.52 -14.73 -36.69
N GLY A 20 39.35 -13.86 -37.64
CA GLY A 20 39.93 -14.12 -38.97
C GLY A 20 39.08 -13.76 -40.18
N GLY A 21 39.55 -12.79 -40.90
CA GLY A 21 39.63 -12.92 -42.34
C GLY A 21 38.69 -12.07 -43.19
N ASP A 22 39.37 -11.19 -43.93
CA ASP A 22 39.05 -10.66 -45.25
C ASP A 22 38.04 -9.53 -45.41
N VAL A 23 38.63 -8.39 -45.70
CA VAL A 23 37.99 -7.27 -46.42
C VAL A 23 37.93 -7.57 -47.92
N PRO A 24 36.87 -7.17 -48.59
CA PRO A 24 37.02 -6.29 -49.69
C PRO A 24 36.03 -5.12 -49.77
N ALA A 25 36.66 -3.98 -50.18
CA ALA A 25 36.16 -2.94 -51.02
C ALA A 25 34.76 -2.34 -50.87
N ALA A 26 34.82 -1.07 -50.56
CA ALA A 26 33.93 0.04 -50.88
C ALA A 26 32.81 -0.24 -51.88
N SER A 27 31.58 -0.03 -51.37
CA SER A 27 30.46 0.37 -52.19
C SER A 27 29.77 1.55 -51.56
N ALA A 28 29.61 2.61 -52.37
CA ALA A 28 28.98 3.87 -51.98
C ALA A 28 27.59 3.67 -51.35
N GLU A 29 27.40 4.20 -50.17
CA GLU A 29 26.09 4.29 -49.58
C GLU A 29 25.22 5.31 -50.31
N PRO A 30 24.02 4.94 -50.73
CA PRO A 30 23.08 5.90 -51.29
C PRO A 30 22.55 6.85 -50.19
N ALA A 31 22.52 8.13 -50.53
CA ALA A 31 22.05 9.24 -49.71
C ALA A 31 20.58 9.07 -49.14
N ALA A 32 19.91 7.98 -49.48
CA ALA A 32 18.58 7.65 -49.05
C ALA A 32 18.50 7.15 -47.56
N ASP A 33 19.59 6.55 -47.03
CA ASP A 33 19.58 6.05 -45.65
C ASP A 33 19.77 7.17 -44.61
N GLN A 34 20.48 8.23 -44.95
CA GLN A 34 20.65 9.38 -44.04
C GLN A 34 19.36 10.19 -43.90
N ALA A 35 18.50 10.24 -44.90
CA ALA A 35 17.20 10.91 -44.80
C ALA A 35 16.21 10.13 -43.89
N ARG A 36 16.25 8.80 -43.92
CA ARG A 36 15.42 7.97 -43.05
C ARG A 36 15.82 8.07 -41.58
N ILE A 37 17.12 8.11 -41.30
CA ILE A 37 17.61 8.28 -39.92
C ILE A 37 17.19 9.64 -39.35
N ALA A 38 17.17 10.69 -40.16
CA ALA A 38 16.73 12.02 -39.71
C ALA A 38 15.22 12.07 -39.43
N GLU A 39 14.38 11.42 -40.25
CA GLU A 39 12.94 11.36 -40.06
C GLU A 39 12.56 10.51 -38.83
N ASP A 40 13.27 9.40 -38.60
CA ASP A 40 13.06 8.57 -37.39
C ASP A 40 13.46 9.30 -36.11
N THR A 41 14.51 10.12 -36.13
CA THR A 41 14.95 10.91 -34.99
C THR A 41 13.97 12.06 -34.69
N GLU A 42 13.45 12.75 -35.71
CA GLU A 42 12.45 13.81 -35.53
C GLU A 42 11.11 13.24 -35.03
N ASN A 43 10.72 12.05 -35.45
CA ASN A 43 9.52 11.37 -34.95
C ASN A 43 9.68 10.89 -33.49
N ALA A 44 10.87 10.41 -33.10
CA ALA A 44 11.18 10.05 -31.73
C ALA A 44 11.16 11.27 -30.80
N ASP A 45 11.80 12.38 -31.21
CA ASP A 45 11.80 13.65 -30.46
C ASP A 45 10.39 14.27 -30.34
N ARG A 46 9.53 14.08 -31.34
CA ARG A 46 8.13 14.52 -31.27
C ARG A 46 7.32 13.67 -30.33
N ALA A 47 7.49 12.34 -30.35
CA ALA A 47 6.80 11.42 -29.42
C ALA A 47 7.21 11.68 -27.97
N GLU A 48 8.50 11.97 -27.70
CA GLU A 48 8.99 12.35 -26.38
C GLU A 48 8.44 13.69 -25.91
N ARG A 49 8.28 14.67 -26.79
CA ARG A 49 7.68 15.97 -26.46
C ARG A 49 6.17 15.88 -26.24
N GLU A 50 5.46 15.05 -27.01
CA GLU A 50 4.03 14.79 -26.75
C GLU A 50 3.81 14.01 -25.46
N ALA A 51 4.67 13.04 -25.13
CA ALA A 51 4.64 12.33 -23.85
C ALA A 51 5.01 13.23 -22.63
N ALA A 52 5.88 14.24 -22.85
CA ALA A 52 6.25 15.21 -21.82
C ALA A 52 5.22 16.35 -21.66
N ALA A 53 4.30 16.52 -22.61
CA ALA A 53 3.24 17.52 -22.56
C ALA A 53 1.95 16.99 -21.90
N GLU A 54 1.82 15.70 -21.68
CA GLU A 54 0.82 15.17 -20.76
C GLU A 54 1.30 15.45 -19.34
N GLU A 55 0.91 16.60 -18.77
CA GLU A 55 0.96 16.82 -17.33
C GLU A 55 0.33 15.59 -16.67
N PRO A 56 0.99 14.96 -15.67
CA PRO A 56 0.36 13.88 -14.93
C PRO A 56 -0.91 14.48 -14.34
N THR A 57 -2.06 14.17 -14.94
CA THR A 57 -3.36 14.42 -14.31
C THR A 57 -3.25 13.77 -12.97
N ALA A 58 -3.14 14.58 -11.90
CA ALA A 58 -3.09 14.08 -10.53
C ALA A 58 -4.23 13.08 -10.42
N ALA A 59 -3.90 11.84 -10.05
CA ALA A 59 -4.90 10.83 -9.80
C ALA A 59 -5.95 11.48 -8.87
N PRO A 60 -7.26 11.33 -9.14
CA PRO A 60 -8.27 11.91 -8.29
C PRO A 60 -7.97 11.45 -6.86
N THR A 61 -7.88 12.40 -5.93
CA THR A 61 -7.73 12.08 -4.51
C THR A 61 -8.84 11.09 -4.17
N PRO A 62 -8.52 9.90 -3.63
CA PRO A 62 -9.56 8.98 -3.20
C PRO A 62 -10.57 9.72 -2.33
N GLY A 63 -11.85 9.50 -2.59
CA GLY A 63 -12.91 9.99 -1.69
C GLY A 63 -12.76 9.39 -0.30
N PRO A 64 -13.53 9.87 0.70
CA PRO A 64 -13.56 9.27 2.02
C PRO A 64 -13.83 7.77 1.90
N GLU A 65 -13.13 6.96 2.69
CA GLU A 65 -13.38 5.53 2.76
C GLU A 65 -14.81 5.27 3.23
N LEU A 66 -15.48 4.28 2.64
CA LEU A 66 -16.81 3.92 3.07
C LEU A 66 -16.74 3.16 4.40
N VAL A 67 -17.73 3.37 5.30
CA VAL A 67 -17.83 2.65 6.59
C VAL A 67 -17.71 1.14 6.41
N ARG A 68 -18.32 0.59 5.35
CA ARG A 68 -18.21 -0.83 5.00
C ARG A 68 -16.77 -1.28 4.79
N ASP A 69 -15.99 -0.51 4.06
CA ASP A 69 -14.64 -0.89 3.66
C ASP A 69 -13.68 -0.74 4.87
N ALA A 70 -13.79 0.36 5.63
CA ALA A 70 -13.06 0.57 6.88
C ALA A 70 -13.40 -0.50 7.93
N PHE A 71 -14.65 -0.91 8.05
CA PHE A 71 -15.04 -1.98 8.96
C PHE A 71 -14.49 -3.35 8.53
N ALA A 72 -14.43 -3.65 7.23
CA ALA A 72 -13.84 -4.88 6.73
C ALA A 72 -12.35 -5.00 7.08
N THR A 73 -11.59 -3.90 7.03
CA THR A 73 -10.18 -3.88 7.46
C THR A 73 -10.02 -4.10 8.95
N LEU A 74 -10.89 -3.50 9.78
CA LEU A 74 -10.92 -3.75 11.23
C LEU A 74 -11.27 -5.22 11.54
N GLN A 75 -12.26 -5.80 10.85
CA GLN A 75 -12.64 -7.22 11.01
C GLN A 75 -11.47 -8.16 10.72
N ALA A 76 -10.61 -7.83 9.77
CA ALA A 76 -9.42 -8.63 9.47
C ALA A 76 -8.40 -8.69 10.62
N THR A 77 -8.58 -7.92 11.69
CA THR A 77 -7.75 -7.96 12.91
C THR A 77 -8.32 -8.84 14.04
N LEU A 78 -9.56 -9.36 13.89
CA LEU A 78 -10.24 -10.06 15.00
C LEU A 78 -9.57 -11.37 15.39
N ASP A 79 -9.01 -12.10 14.44
CA ASP A 79 -8.31 -13.36 14.68
C ASP A 79 -6.84 -13.18 15.07
N ASP A 80 -6.34 -11.94 14.98
CA ASP A 80 -4.97 -11.60 15.34
C ASP A 80 -4.89 -11.27 16.84
N THR A 81 -3.74 -11.60 17.43
CA THR A 81 -3.41 -11.25 18.82
C THR A 81 -1.89 -11.12 18.99
N CYS A 82 -1.47 -10.56 20.12
CA CYS A 82 -0.07 -10.56 20.56
C CYS A 82 0.00 -10.78 22.06
N THR A 83 1.20 -11.02 22.59
CA THR A 83 1.43 -11.18 24.02
C THR A 83 2.17 -9.95 24.57
N PRO A 84 1.51 -9.09 25.39
CA PRO A 84 2.17 -7.92 25.97
C PRO A 84 3.48 -8.30 26.68
N GLY A 85 4.56 -7.56 26.39
CA GLY A 85 5.89 -7.81 26.93
C GLY A 85 6.73 -8.85 26.16
N ALA A 86 6.18 -9.50 25.12
CA ALA A 86 6.94 -10.42 24.28
C ALA A 86 7.72 -9.71 23.15
N GLY A 87 7.46 -8.42 22.90
CA GLY A 87 8.09 -7.63 21.85
C GLY A 87 7.49 -7.85 20.45
N ASP A 88 6.27 -8.36 20.37
CA ASP A 88 5.55 -8.66 19.12
C ASP A 88 4.26 -7.84 18.94
N CYS A 89 3.96 -6.95 19.89
CA CYS A 89 2.71 -6.21 19.91
C CYS A 89 2.69 -4.93 19.05
N ALA A 90 3.85 -4.37 18.69
CA ALA A 90 3.91 -3.10 17.98
C ALA A 90 3.09 -3.10 16.69
N TYR A 91 3.25 -4.13 15.86
CA TYR A 91 2.53 -4.27 14.60
C TYR A 91 1.02 -4.47 14.83
N PHE A 92 0.65 -5.40 15.70
CA PHE A 92 -0.74 -5.76 15.98
C PHE A 92 -1.54 -4.60 16.54
N LEU A 93 -1.05 -3.97 17.63
CA LEU A 93 -1.74 -2.86 18.28
C LEU A 93 -1.74 -1.59 17.41
N GLY A 94 -0.63 -1.35 16.70
CA GLY A 94 -0.52 -0.25 15.74
C GLY A 94 -1.51 -0.40 14.59
N ARG A 95 -1.71 -1.63 14.08
CA ARG A 95 -2.71 -1.92 13.06
C ARG A 95 -4.12 -1.64 13.57
N ILE A 96 -4.53 -2.21 14.71
CA ILE A 96 -5.88 -1.97 15.28
C ILE A 96 -6.13 -0.47 15.46
N THR A 97 -5.16 0.26 16.03
CA THR A 97 -5.31 1.70 16.28
C THR A 97 -5.51 2.48 14.98
N ARG A 98 -4.81 2.10 13.91
CA ARG A 98 -4.98 2.71 12.58
C ARG A 98 -6.35 2.39 12.00
N GLU A 99 -6.76 1.11 11.97
CA GLU A 99 -8.05 0.69 11.42
C GLU A 99 -9.24 1.34 12.19
N LEU A 100 -9.11 1.52 13.51
CA LEU A 100 -10.11 2.28 14.30
C LEU A 100 -10.13 3.77 13.92
N THR A 101 -8.97 4.37 13.61
CA THR A 101 -8.91 5.77 13.16
C THR A 101 -9.58 5.94 11.80
N GLU A 102 -9.29 5.06 10.85
CA GLU A 102 -9.89 5.06 9.51
C GLU A 102 -11.42 4.86 9.59
N LEU A 103 -11.88 3.98 10.48
CA LEU A 103 -13.32 3.78 10.71
C LEU A 103 -14.00 4.99 11.37
N ASP A 104 -13.36 5.66 12.32
CA ASP A 104 -13.87 6.91 12.91
C ASP A 104 -14.03 8.00 11.84
N GLU A 105 -13.04 8.15 10.96
CA GLU A 105 -13.09 9.10 9.85
C GLU A 105 -14.21 8.75 8.87
N ALA A 106 -14.34 7.48 8.50
CA ALA A 106 -15.39 7.00 7.60
C ALA A 106 -16.79 7.25 8.18
N MET A 107 -17.02 6.95 9.46
CA MET A 107 -18.30 7.19 10.14
C MET A 107 -18.66 8.68 10.22
N ARG A 108 -17.66 9.56 10.37
CA ARG A 108 -17.90 11.02 10.38
C ARG A 108 -18.23 11.58 9.00
N ALA A 109 -17.69 10.95 7.96
CA ALA A 109 -17.89 11.36 6.56
C ALA A 109 -19.13 10.72 5.90
N ASP A 110 -19.74 9.74 6.55
CA ASP A 110 -20.89 9.01 6.04
C ASP A 110 -22.13 9.93 5.89
N ASP A 111 -22.94 9.68 4.86
CA ASP A 111 -24.15 10.45 4.55
C ASP A 111 -25.20 10.41 5.68
N LYS A 112 -25.21 9.35 6.51
CA LYS A 112 -26.07 9.25 7.70
C LYS A 112 -25.64 10.21 8.80
N GLY A 113 -24.40 10.68 8.73
CA GLY A 113 -23.81 11.64 9.66
C GLY A 113 -23.39 11.04 11.01
N PRO A 114 -22.56 11.80 11.77
CA PRO A 114 -21.99 11.30 13.03
C PRO A 114 -23.02 11.00 14.12
N GLY A 115 -24.22 11.57 14.06
CA GLY A 115 -25.29 11.28 15.01
C GLY A 115 -25.84 9.86 14.89
N HIS A 116 -25.73 9.23 13.71
CA HIS A 116 -26.08 7.83 13.52
C HIS A 116 -25.10 6.88 14.21
N PHE A 117 -23.83 7.26 14.22
CA PHE A 117 -22.72 6.49 14.80
C PHE A 117 -22.29 7.03 16.20
N GLU A 118 -23.23 7.65 16.95
CA GLU A 118 -22.90 8.34 18.21
C GLU A 118 -22.11 7.44 19.18
N GLN A 119 -22.58 6.21 19.41
CA GLN A 119 -21.95 5.31 20.36
C GLN A 119 -20.55 4.85 19.93
N PRO A 120 -20.35 4.27 18.71
CA PRO A 120 -19.01 3.85 18.29
C PRO A 120 -18.01 5.01 18.22
N LEU A 121 -18.43 6.20 17.77
CA LEU A 121 -17.59 7.38 17.77
C LEU A 121 -17.22 7.85 19.19
N ALA A 122 -18.13 7.74 20.16
CA ALA A 122 -17.83 8.07 21.56
C ALA A 122 -16.82 7.08 22.16
N ASP A 123 -16.96 5.77 21.88
CA ASP A 123 -16.07 4.73 22.39
C ASP A 123 -14.65 4.89 21.80
N MET A 124 -14.55 5.12 20.48
CA MET A 124 -13.27 5.41 19.83
C MET A 124 -12.62 6.69 20.37
N LYS A 125 -13.41 7.74 20.57
CA LYS A 125 -12.92 8.99 21.18
C LYS A 125 -12.30 8.77 22.55
N VAL A 126 -12.96 8.00 23.42
CA VAL A 126 -12.44 7.68 24.77
C VAL A 126 -11.09 6.95 24.66
N LEU A 127 -10.95 6.02 23.74
CA LEU A 127 -9.69 5.34 23.49
C LEU A 127 -8.62 6.32 23.01
N PHE A 128 -8.91 7.13 21.98
CA PHE A 128 -7.94 8.06 21.39
C PHE A 128 -7.49 9.12 22.39
N ASP A 129 -8.40 9.62 23.24
CA ASP A 129 -8.04 10.57 24.30
C ASP A 129 -7.05 9.96 25.33
N LYS A 130 -7.16 8.63 25.61
CA LYS A 130 -6.22 7.91 26.48
C LYS A 130 -4.87 7.65 25.82
N LEU A 131 -4.87 7.32 24.53
CA LEU A 131 -3.65 7.03 23.78
C LEU A 131 -2.83 8.31 23.47
N GLY A 132 -3.50 9.46 23.33
CA GLY A 132 -2.84 10.69 22.87
C GLY A 132 -2.09 10.46 21.54
N ASP A 133 -0.90 11.05 21.40
CA ASP A 133 -0.08 10.95 20.19
C ASP A 133 1.02 9.87 20.27
N ASP A 134 1.21 9.26 21.44
CA ASP A 134 2.25 8.24 21.63
C ASP A 134 1.81 6.91 21.00
N ARG A 135 2.61 6.43 20.04
CA ARG A 135 2.40 5.15 19.35
C ARG A 135 3.57 4.18 19.58
N SER A 136 4.39 4.44 20.61
CA SER A 136 5.43 3.50 21.00
C SER A 136 4.82 2.16 21.45
N GLU A 137 5.51 1.06 21.19
CA GLU A 137 5.07 -0.28 21.58
C GLU A 137 4.71 -0.35 23.07
N ALA A 138 5.63 0.13 23.93
CA ALA A 138 5.42 0.13 25.38
C ALA A 138 4.17 0.91 25.82
N HIS A 139 3.83 2.00 25.12
CA HIS A 139 2.63 2.76 25.38
C HIS A 139 1.38 2.00 24.92
N LEU A 140 1.40 1.46 23.70
CA LEU A 140 0.27 0.69 23.19
C LEU A 140 0.02 -0.58 24.02
N GLU A 141 1.08 -1.31 24.42
CA GLU A 141 0.95 -2.46 25.30
C GLU A 141 0.33 -2.14 26.66
N LYS A 142 0.65 -0.98 27.23
CA LYS A 142 0.03 -0.50 28.47
C LYS A 142 -1.49 -0.34 28.32
N HIS A 143 -1.95 -0.02 27.12
CA HIS A 143 -3.36 0.16 26.78
C HIS A 143 -3.93 -1.02 25.97
N PHE A 144 -3.29 -2.18 26.02
CA PHE A 144 -3.71 -3.38 25.29
C PHE A 144 -5.19 -3.71 25.48
N THR A 145 -5.66 -3.75 26.71
CA THR A 145 -7.05 -4.12 27.04
C THR A 145 -8.06 -3.11 26.50
N GLU A 146 -7.72 -1.83 26.53
CA GLU A 146 -8.57 -0.78 25.99
C GLU A 146 -8.63 -0.83 24.47
N ILE A 147 -7.48 -1.00 23.79
CA ILE A 147 -7.40 -1.08 22.33
C ILE A 147 -8.20 -2.28 21.81
N VAL A 148 -7.93 -3.47 22.35
CA VAL A 148 -8.61 -4.71 21.94
C VAL A 148 -10.09 -4.65 22.32
N GLY A 149 -10.41 -4.17 23.53
CA GLY A 149 -11.79 -4.04 24.00
C GLY A 149 -12.62 -3.06 23.14
N THR A 150 -12.03 -1.95 22.70
CA THR A 150 -12.72 -1.01 21.79
C THR A 150 -12.95 -1.67 20.42
N ARG A 151 -11.96 -2.34 19.84
CA ARG A 151 -12.13 -3.11 18.59
C ARG A 151 -13.30 -4.09 18.69
N ASP A 152 -13.34 -4.88 19.75
CA ASP A 152 -14.35 -5.93 19.95
C ASP A 152 -15.74 -5.32 20.20
N GLY A 153 -15.81 -4.20 20.93
CA GLY A 153 -17.03 -3.43 21.14
C GLY A 153 -17.60 -2.86 19.86
N ILE A 154 -16.73 -2.23 19.05
CA ILE A 154 -17.11 -1.72 17.73
C ILE A 154 -17.59 -2.85 16.81
N ASN A 155 -16.88 -3.98 16.77
CA ASN A 155 -17.33 -5.13 16.00
C ASN A 155 -18.71 -5.61 16.44
N THR A 156 -18.99 -5.68 17.75
CA THR A 156 -20.30 -6.07 18.27
C THR A 156 -21.38 -5.08 17.84
N TRP A 157 -21.12 -3.77 17.98
CA TRP A 157 -22.06 -2.74 17.56
C TRP A 157 -22.39 -2.85 16.06
N MET A 158 -21.37 -3.02 15.21
CA MET A 158 -21.55 -3.17 13.76
C MET A 158 -22.35 -4.44 13.41
N GLN A 159 -22.15 -5.56 14.13
CA GLN A 159 -22.95 -6.79 13.92
C GLN A 159 -24.43 -6.57 14.21
N ASP A 160 -24.77 -5.71 15.16
CA ASP A 160 -26.15 -5.34 15.49
C ASP A 160 -26.75 -4.33 14.49
N HIS A 161 -25.91 -3.71 13.64
CA HIS A 161 -26.28 -2.71 12.63
C HIS A 161 -25.86 -3.11 11.21
N PRO A 162 -26.34 -4.25 10.67
CA PRO A 162 -25.86 -4.79 9.40
C PRO A 162 -26.11 -3.89 8.19
N ASP A 163 -27.07 -2.97 8.26
CA ASP A 163 -27.38 -2.02 7.18
C ASP A 163 -26.31 -0.91 7.03
N ASP A 164 -25.34 -0.85 7.94
CA ASP A 164 -24.28 0.14 7.93
C ASP A 164 -23.04 -0.31 7.17
N TYR A 165 -22.94 -1.62 6.86
CA TYR A 165 -21.77 -2.18 6.18
C TYR A 165 -22.07 -3.24 5.12
N ARG A 166 -23.33 -3.43 4.71
CA ARG A 166 -23.76 -4.39 3.66
C ARG A 166 -24.18 -3.75 2.36
#